data_58e80245feb833672142f4aa063cb4aa
#
_entry.id   58e80245feb833672142f4aa063cb4aa
#
_cell.length_a   1.000
_cell.length_b   1.000
_cell.length_c   1.000
_cell.angle_alpha   90.00
_cell.angle_beta   90.00
_cell.angle_gamma   90.00
#
_symmetry.space_group_name_H-M   'P 1'
#
loop_
_entity.id
_entity.type
_entity.pdbx_description
1 polymer ?
#
loop_
_entity_poly.entity_id
_entity_poly.type
_entity_poly.pdbx_seq_one_letter_code
_entity_poly.pdbx_strand_id
1 'polypeptide(L)'
;HVSCHECGSSDAVSVNEDGSAKCFSCGKFYSNYENKVTPMEKYTQPTTIVNPHGGIFGKLTDRNITKETAEKYGVKVIYDSNGQIAQHLYPFYINNEQCATKTRYIKDKRFSFNGSLQGSGLFGQNLFKEGGKYLTIVEGECDAMAGYELLGSKWAVVSIKRGAAAAVKDIKESLEYVES
;
A
#
# COMPACT_ATOMS: atom_id res chain seq x y z
N HIS A 1 -8.44 -8.89 18.28
CA HIS A 1 -7.63 -9.80 17.45
C HIS A 1 -6.15 -9.54 17.71
N VAL A 2 -5.34 -10.59 17.71
CA VAL A 2 -3.90 -10.56 18.00
C VAL A 2 -3.12 -11.39 16.97
N SER A 3 -1.79 -11.28 17.00
CA SER A 3 -0.91 -11.96 16.03
C SER A 3 -0.92 -13.48 16.19
N CYS A 4 -0.70 -14.22 15.13
CA CYS A 4 -0.56 -15.69 15.17
C CYS A 4 0.91 -16.08 15.18
N HIS A 5 1.32 -16.87 16.15
CA HIS A 5 2.71 -17.35 16.27
C HIS A 5 3.10 -18.39 15.24
N GLU A 6 2.11 -19.08 14.64
CA GLU A 6 2.35 -20.14 13.65
C GLU A 6 2.47 -19.59 12.22
N CYS A 7 1.55 -18.71 11.79
CA CYS A 7 1.55 -18.23 10.41
C CYS A 7 2.00 -16.77 10.26
N GLY A 8 2.34 -16.10 11.36
CA GLY A 8 2.79 -14.70 11.35
C GLY A 8 1.74 -13.65 10.98
N SER A 9 0.46 -14.04 10.87
CA SER A 9 -0.62 -13.06 10.66
C SER A 9 -0.70 -12.12 11.86
N SER A 10 -0.80 -10.82 11.62
CA SER A 10 -0.70 -9.77 12.65
C SER A 10 -1.96 -9.66 13.53
N ASP A 11 -3.13 -10.11 13.03
CA ASP A 11 -4.43 -9.80 13.63
C ASP A 11 -5.49 -10.91 13.45
N ALA A 12 -5.07 -12.13 13.05
CA ALA A 12 -5.99 -13.21 12.71
C ALA A 12 -6.39 -14.11 13.89
N VAL A 13 -5.87 -13.87 15.10
CA VAL A 13 -6.20 -14.67 16.28
C VAL A 13 -7.27 -13.98 17.12
N SER A 14 -8.39 -14.66 17.36
CA SER A 14 -9.39 -14.28 18.34
C SER A 14 -9.14 -15.05 19.63
N VAL A 15 -9.01 -14.33 20.73
CA VAL A 15 -8.81 -14.90 22.08
C VAL A 15 -10.15 -14.82 22.84
N ASN A 16 -10.56 -15.93 23.43
CA ASN A 16 -11.74 -16.05 24.25
C ASN A 16 -11.45 -15.71 25.73
N GLU A 17 -12.48 -15.47 26.53
CA GLU A 17 -12.36 -15.16 27.97
C GLU A 17 -11.72 -16.29 28.78
N ASP A 18 -11.84 -17.54 28.32
CA ASP A 18 -11.22 -18.72 28.93
C ASP A 18 -9.73 -18.89 28.58
N GLY A 19 -9.15 -17.97 27.82
CA GLY A 19 -7.77 -18.02 27.35
C GLY A 19 -7.55 -18.92 26.12
N SER A 20 -8.56 -19.59 25.62
CA SER A 20 -8.46 -20.31 24.34
C SER A 20 -8.46 -19.32 23.17
N ALA A 21 -7.84 -19.72 22.05
CA ALA A 21 -7.80 -18.85 20.89
C ALA A 21 -7.77 -19.63 19.58
N LYS A 22 -8.26 -19.01 18.51
CA LYS A 22 -8.24 -19.59 17.16
C LYS A 22 -7.72 -18.55 16.16
N CYS A 23 -6.77 -19.00 15.34
CA CYS A 23 -6.32 -18.22 14.19
C CYS A 23 -7.24 -18.47 12.98
N PHE A 24 -7.85 -17.42 12.44
CA PHE A 24 -8.72 -17.52 11.26
C PHE A 24 -7.94 -17.59 9.94
N SER A 25 -6.64 -17.25 9.96
CA SER A 25 -5.79 -17.32 8.78
C SER A 25 -5.28 -18.75 8.51
N CYS A 26 -4.76 -19.45 9.54
CA CYS A 26 -4.20 -20.81 9.37
C CYS A 26 -5.01 -21.92 10.06
N GLY A 27 -6.10 -21.58 10.76
CA GLY A 27 -6.97 -22.53 11.45
C GLY A 27 -6.42 -23.04 12.79
N LYS A 28 -5.20 -22.64 13.20
CA LYS A 28 -4.58 -23.13 14.45
C LYS A 28 -5.45 -22.76 15.66
N PHE A 29 -5.63 -23.74 16.54
CA PHE A 29 -6.28 -23.59 17.82
C PHE A 29 -5.24 -23.64 18.95
N TYR A 30 -5.40 -22.75 19.94
CA TYR A 30 -4.59 -22.65 21.15
C TYR A 30 -5.50 -22.89 22.35
N SER A 31 -5.13 -23.82 23.21
CA SER A 31 -5.86 -24.07 24.47
C SER A 31 -5.54 -23.04 25.55
N ASN A 32 -4.38 -22.43 25.47
CA ASN A 32 -3.95 -21.29 26.29
C ASN A 32 -3.06 -20.40 25.43
N TYR A 33 -3.55 -19.22 25.08
CA TYR A 33 -2.85 -18.26 24.23
C TYR A 33 -2.14 -17.23 25.10
N GLU A 34 -0.83 -17.40 25.26
CA GLU A 34 0.01 -16.37 25.86
C GLU A 34 0.31 -15.29 24.81
N ASN A 35 -0.24 -14.11 25.02
CA ASN A 35 0.10 -12.93 24.21
C ASN A 35 1.51 -12.48 24.57
N LYS A 36 2.54 -13.13 24.01
CA LYS A 36 3.91 -12.62 24.05
C LYS A 36 3.96 -11.39 23.15
N VAL A 37 3.51 -10.26 23.68
CA VAL A 37 3.76 -8.96 23.09
C VAL A 37 5.27 -8.76 23.18
N THR A 38 5.99 -9.10 22.12
CA THR A 38 7.29 -8.48 21.88
C THR A 38 7.00 -6.98 21.79
N PRO A 39 7.60 -6.12 22.62
CA PRO A 39 7.40 -4.70 22.49
C PRO A 39 7.79 -4.34 21.05
N MET A 40 6.80 -3.97 20.22
CA MET A 40 7.09 -3.26 18.99
C MET A 40 7.78 -1.98 19.45
N GLU A 41 9.08 -1.89 19.22
CA GLU A 41 9.79 -0.62 19.31
C GLU A 41 8.92 0.40 18.59
N LYS A 42 8.51 1.45 19.32
CA LYS A 42 7.80 2.58 18.74
C LYS A 42 8.67 3.13 17.63
N TYR A 43 8.34 2.77 16.40
CA TYR A 43 8.96 3.36 15.23
C TYR A 43 8.57 4.84 15.23
N THR A 44 9.44 5.67 15.77
CA THR A 44 9.37 7.11 15.59
C THR A 44 9.70 7.35 14.13
N GLN A 45 8.68 7.70 13.33
CA GLN A 45 8.88 8.03 11.93
C GLN A 45 9.86 9.19 11.83
N PRO A 46 10.94 9.06 11.07
CA PRO A 46 11.79 10.19 10.78
C PRO A 46 10.98 11.19 9.94
N THR A 47 10.86 12.42 10.42
CA THR A 47 10.18 13.55 9.75
C THR A 47 10.96 14.08 8.54
N THR A 48 12.02 13.44 8.13
CA THR A 48 12.83 13.87 7.00
C THR A 48 12.41 13.09 5.77
N ILE A 49 11.95 13.80 4.74
CA ILE A 49 11.70 13.25 3.41
C ILE A 49 13.03 12.75 2.85
N VAL A 50 13.27 11.47 2.99
CA VAL A 50 14.40 10.82 2.32
C VAL A 50 13.81 10.22 1.04
N ASN A 51 14.09 10.83 -0.09
CA ASN A 51 13.85 10.16 -1.39
C ASN A 51 14.48 8.77 -1.31
N PRO A 52 13.72 7.69 -1.52
CA PRO A 52 14.32 6.36 -1.51
C PRO A 52 15.31 6.31 -2.67
N HIS A 53 16.58 6.28 -2.32
CA HIS A 53 17.66 6.28 -3.30
C HIS A 53 17.61 5.02 -4.14
N GLY A 54 17.67 5.17 -5.43
CA GLY A 54 18.11 4.14 -6.38
C GLY A 54 17.04 3.41 -7.17
N GLY A 55 15.74 3.67 -7.02
CA GLY A 55 14.73 3.08 -7.90
C GLY A 55 14.76 3.69 -9.31
N ILE A 56 14.53 2.87 -10.32
CA ILE A 56 14.43 3.32 -11.72
C ILE A 56 13.02 3.09 -12.26
N PHE A 57 12.63 3.86 -13.28
CA PHE A 57 11.41 3.59 -14.02
C PHE A 57 11.59 2.36 -14.91
N GLY A 58 10.71 1.40 -14.75
CA GLY A 58 10.76 0.14 -15.49
C GLY A 58 9.39 -0.50 -15.59
N LYS A 59 9.25 -1.48 -16.50
CA LYS A 59 8.08 -2.33 -16.57
C LYS A 59 7.95 -3.15 -15.27
N LEU A 60 6.76 -3.19 -14.67
CA LEU A 60 6.49 -4.08 -13.55
C LEU A 60 6.15 -5.46 -14.11
N THR A 61 7.19 -6.25 -14.40
CA THR A 61 7.06 -7.55 -15.09
C THR A 61 6.30 -8.57 -14.26
N ASP A 62 6.39 -8.49 -12.94
CA ASP A 62 5.66 -9.34 -11.98
C ASP A 62 4.17 -9.01 -11.91
N ARG A 63 3.74 -7.87 -12.48
CA ARG A 63 2.36 -7.38 -12.53
C ARG A 63 1.83 -7.15 -13.93
N ASN A 64 2.68 -7.36 -14.94
CA ASN A 64 2.38 -7.09 -16.35
C ASN A 64 1.90 -5.64 -16.63
N ILE A 65 2.45 -4.66 -15.87
CA ILE A 65 2.17 -3.24 -16.04
C ILE A 65 3.30 -2.63 -16.89
N THR A 66 2.94 -1.83 -17.90
CA THR A 66 3.89 -1.22 -18.82
C THR A 66 4.78 -0.20 -18.11
N LYS A 67 5.94 0.08 -18.70
CA LYS A 67 6.86 1.11 -18.22
C LYS A 67 6.21 2.50 -18.27
N GLU A 68 5.49 2.78 -19.33
CA GLU A 68 4.80 4.05 -19.59
C GLU A 68 3.77 4.34 -18.49
N THR A 69 3.00 3.33 -18.08
CA THR A 69 2.06 3.46 -16.96
C THR A 69 2.77 3.64 -15.63
N ALA A 70 3.84 2.88 -15.38
CA ALA A 70 4.64 3.05 -14.18
C ALA A 70 5.24 4.46 -14.08
N GLU A 71 5.81 4.97 -15.18
CA GLU A 71 6.34 6.34 -15.26
C GLU A 71 5.25 7.39 -15.01
N LYS A 72 4.07 7.23 -15.62
CA LYS A 72 2.94 8.13 -15.41
C LYS A 72 2.56 8.22 -13.93
N TYR A 73 2.49 7.08 -13.24
CA TYR A 73 2.17 7.04 -11.81
C TYR A 73 3.37 7.37 -10.89
N GLY A 74 4.55 7.63 -11.47
CA GLY A 74 5.76 7.91 -10.70
C GLY A 74 6.35 6.69 -9.99
N VAL A 75 5.90 5.48 -10.36
CA VAL A 75 6.31 4.24 -9.72
C VAL A 75 7.68 3.80 -10.23
N LYS A 76 8.58 3.52 -9.28
CA LYS A 76 9.91 3.01 -9.56
C LYS A 76 10.06 1.58 -9.07
N VAL A 77 11.02 0.86 -9.62
CA VAL A 77 11.40 -0.49 -9.20
C VAL A 77 12.85 -0.55 -8.77
N ILE A 78 13.13 -1.47 -7.83
CA ILE A 78 14.51 -1.86 -7.48
C ILE A 78 14.65 -3.33 -7.85
N TYR A 79 15.74 -3.64 -8.53
CA TYR A 79 16.09 -5.01 -8.92
C TYR A 79 17.05 -5.62 -7.92
N ASP A 80 16.97 -6.94 -7.76
CA ASP A 80 17.96 -7.73 -7.03
C ASP A 80 19.21 -8.03 -7.90
N SER A 81 20.17 -8.74 -7.32
CA SER A 81 21.42 -9.15 -8.04
C SER A 81 21.17 -10.08 -9.23
N ASN A 82 19.99 -10.68 -9.34
CA ASN A 82 19.61 -11.57 -10.43
C ASN A 82 18.78 -10.85 -11.52
N GLY A 83 18.59 -9.53 -11.39
CA GLY A 83 17.78 -8.75 -12.30
C GLY A 83 16.27 -8.95 -12.15
N GLN A 84 15.82 -9.54 -11.03
CA GLN A 84 14.40 -9.65 -10.72
C GLN A 84 13.94 -8.45 -9.90
N ILE A 85 12.67 -8.04 -10.06
CA ILE A 85 12.11 -6.95 -9.27
C ILE A 85 12.06 -7.39 -7.80
N ALA A 86 12.79 -6.66 -6.95
CA ALA A 86 12.81 -6.86 -5.52
C ALA A 86 11.80 -5.96 -4.80
N GLN A 87 11.60 -4.74 -5.30
CA GLN A 87 10.74 -3.75 -4.65
C GLN A 87 10.00 -2.90 -5.68
N HIS A 88 8.77 -2.51 -5.33
CA HIS A 88 8.04 -1.41 -5.95
C HIS A 88 8.03 -0.20 -5.01
N LEU A 89 8.21 0.99 -5.55
CA LEU A 89 8.22 2.27 -4.83
C LEU A 89 7.05 3.11 -5.34
N TYR A 90 6.04 3.31 -4.50
CA TYR A 90 4.83 4.06 -4.82
C TYR A 90 4.89 5.45 -4.18
N PRO A 91 4.94 6.55 -4.97
CA PRO A 91 4.98 7.90 -4.41
C PRO A 91 3.58 8.38 -4.00
N PHE A 92 3.53 9.20 -2.96
CA PHE A 92 2.34 9.92 -2.52
C PHE A 92 2.63 11.41 -2.46
N TYR A 93 1.61 12.23 -2.69
CA TYR A 93 1.77 13.67 -2.90
C TYR A 93 0.81 14.48 -2.05
N ILE A 94 1.27 15.68 -1.64
CA ILE A 94 0.47 16.78 -1.11
C ILE A 94 0.78 17.98 -1.99
N ASN A 95 -0.24 18.61 -2.58
CA ASN A 95 -0.07 19.79 -3.43
C ASN A 95 1.01 19.60 -4.54
N ASN A 96 1.04 18.43 -5.17
CA ASN A 96 2.03 18.00 -6.16
C ASN A 96 3.47 17.85 -5.64
N GLU A 97 3.72 17.97 -4.36
CA GLU A 97 5.01 17.66 -3.74
C GLU A 97 4.98 16.26 -3.14
N GLN A 98 6.01 15.45 -3.43
CA GLN A 98 6.10 14.10 -2.90
C GLN A 98 6.33 14.15 -1.38
N CYS A 99 5.37 13.65 -0.61
CA CYS A 99 5.40 13.63 0.85
C CYS A 99 5.75 12.26 1.45
N ALA A 100 5.53 11.20 0.68
CA ALA A 100 5.83 9.84 1.14
C ALA A 100 6.14 8.90 -0.02
N THR A 101 6.78 7.77 0.33
CA THR A 101 6.93 6.61 -0.53
C THR A 101 6.50 5.36 0.23
N LYS A 102 5.58 4.60 -0.34
CA LYS A 102 5.23 3.27 0.12
C LYS A 102 6.07 2.26 -0.66
N THR A 103 6.83 1.44 0.03
CA THR A 103 7.65 0.39 -0.57
C THR A 103 7.00 -0.95 -0.37
N ARG A 104 6.80 -1.70 -1.46
CA ARG A 104 6.39 -3.10 -1.43
C ARG A 104 7.60 -3.98 -1.67
N TYR A 105 7.90 -4.87 -0.75
CA TYR A 105 8.89 -5.93 -0.90
C TYR A 105 8.23 -7.15 -1.54
N ILE A 106 8.72 -7.56 -2.72
CA ILE A 106 8.04 -8.59 -3.52
C ILE A 106 8.13 -9.95 -2.85
N LYS A 107 9.32 -10.32 -2.35
CA LYS A 107 9.57 -11.63 -1.74
C LYS A 107 8.71 -11.88 -0.50
N ASP A 108 8.66 -10.90 0.41
CA ASP A 108 8.02 -11.04 1.71
C ASP A 108 6.57 -10.54 1.72
N LYS A 109 6.11 -9.96 0.61
CA LYS A 109 4.81 -9.26 0.49
C LYS A 109 4.59 -8.18 1.56
N ARG A 110 5.66 -7.71 2.15
CA ARG A 110 5.71 -6.71 3.22
C ARG A 110 5.67 -5.30 2.63
N PHE A 111 5.16 -4.36 3.40
CA PHE A 111 5.19 -2.94 3.08
C PHE A 111 6.00 -2.17 4.11
N SER A 112 6.65 -1.10 3.67
CA SER A 112 7.22 -0.06 4.54
C SER A 112 6.86 1.32 3.98
N PHE A 113 6.96 2.32 4.84
CA PHE A 113 6.67 3.71 4.49
C PHE A 113 7.88 4.58 4.82
N ASN A 114 8.18 5.51 3.94
CA ASN A 114 9.10 6.60 4.16
C ASN A 114 8.35 7.91 3.95
N GLY A 115 8.40 8.83 4.89
CA GLY A 115 7.56 10.02 4.94
C GLY A 115 6.20 9.77 5.60
N SER A 116 5.25 10.69 5.41
CA SER A 116 3.92 10.65 6.03
C SER A 116 2.81 10.63 4.97
N LEU A 117 1.86 9.71 5.12
CA LEU A 117 0.63 9.68 4.32
C LEU A 117 -0.44 10.64 4.86
N GLN A 118 -0.22 11.28 6.00
CA GLN A 118 -1.17 12.23 6.56
C GLN A 118 -1.30 13.46 5.65
N GLY A 119 -2.53 13.75 5.22
CA GLY A 119 -2.81 14.85 4.29
C GLY A 119 -2.50 14.54 2.83
N SER A 120 -1.92 13.37 2.49
CA SER A 120 -1.76 13.00 1.09
C SER A 120 -3.10 12.64 0.45
N GLY A 121 -3.20 12.86 -0.85
CA GLY A 121 -4.30 12.34 -1.67
C GLY A 121 -4.26 10.82 -1.83
N LEU A 122 -5.24 10.28 -2.56
CA LEU A 122 -5.24 8.90 -3.03
C LEU A 122 -4.03 8.66 -3.94
N PHE A 123 -3.57 7.41 -4.06
CA PHE A 123 -2.48 7.10 -4.99
C PHE A 123 -2.91 7.40 -6.43
N GLY A 124 -2.13 8.18 -7.13
CA GLY A 124 -2.41 8.64 -8.50
C GLY A 124 -3.37 9.82 -8.59
N GLN A 125 -3.93 10.35 -7.49
CA GLN A 125 -4.86 11.47 -7.50
C GLN A 125 -4.27 12.70 -8.19
N ASN A 126 -3.01 13.01 -7.97
CA ASN A 126 -2.30 14.14 -8.57
C ASN A 126 -2.15 14.09 -10.11
N LEU A 127 -2.47 12.96 -10.73
CA LEU A 127 -2.33 12.73 -12.18
C LEU A 127 -3.59 13.14 -12.97
N PHE A 128 -4.72 13.29 -12.28
CA PHE A 128 -6.01 13.50 -12.90
C PHE A 128 -6.65 14.77 -12.36
N LYS A 129 -7.18 15.57 -13.28
CA LYS A 129 -7.88 16.80 -12.92
C LYS A 129 -9.22 16.47 -12.25
N GLU A 130 -9.63 17.33 -11.35
CA GLU A 130 -10.98 17.37 -10.77
C GLU A 130 -12.04 17.63 -11.86
N GLY A 131 -13.30 17.30 -11.59
CA GLY A 131 -14.42 17.51 -12.51
C GLY A 131 -14.46 16.53 -13.66
N GLY A 132 -13.85 15.35 -13.52
CA GLY A 132 -13.89 14.30 -14.52
C GLY A 132 -15.26 13.59 -14.60
N LYS A 133 -15.57 12.98 -15.74
CA LYS A 133 -16.83 12.23 -15.89
C LYS A 133 -16.90 10.93 -15.08
N TYR A 134 -15.76 10.29 -14.86
CA TYR A 134 -15.64 9.02 -14.14
C TYR A 134 -14.34 9.00 -13.35
N LEU A 135 -14.43 8.55 -12.12
CA LEU A 135 -13.32 8.20 -11.26
C LEU A 135 -13.47 6.74 -10.82
N THR A 136 -12.44 5.93 -11.06
CA THR A 136 -12.38 4.55 -10.55
C THR A 136 -11.47 4.52 -9.34
N ILE A 137 -11.98 4.05 -8.21
CA ILE A 137 -11.20 3.88 -6.97
C ILE A 137 -11.03 2.37 -6.74
N VAL A 138 -9.80 1.93 -6.55
CA VAL A 138 -9.43 0.53 -6.31
C VAL A 138 -8.64 0.38 -5.01
N GLU A 139 -8.38 -0.86 -4.59
CA GLU A 139 -7.71 -1.12 -3.31
C GLU A 139 -6.20 -0.90 -3.37
N GLY A 140 -5.54 -1.32 -4.44
CA GLY A 140 -4.08 -1.39 -4.51
C GLY A 140 -3.48 -0.53 -5.61
N GLU A 141 -2.22 -0.13 -5.41
CA GLU A 141 -1.49 0.70 -6.36
C GLU A 141 -1.29 0.01 -7.72
N CYS A 142 -1.02 -1.32 -7.70
CA CYS A 142 -0.94 -2.10 -8.94
C CYS A 142 -2.29 -2.19 -9.64
N ASP A 143 -3.39 -2.29 -8.86
CA ASP A 143 -4.74 -2.36 -9.42
C ASP A 143 -5.13 -1.04 -10.09
N ALA A 144 -4.69 0.10 -9.54
CA ALA A 144 -4.89 1.41 -10.16
C ALA A 144 -4.18 1.51 -11.50
N MET A 145 -2.93 1.10 -11.57
CA MET A 145 -2.16 1.11 -12.83
C MET A 145 -2.74 0.13 -13.85
N ALA A 146 -3.07 -1.10 -13.45
CA ALA A 146 -3.68 -2.10 -14.32
C ALA A 146 -5.06 -1.65 -14.81
N GLY A 147 -5.90 -1.09 -13.92
CA GLY A 147 -7.19 -0.52 -14.27
C GLY A 147 -7.08 0.63 -15.27
N TYR A 148 -6.08 1.49 -15.10
CA TYR A 148 -5.81 2.57 -16.05
C TYR A 148 -5.51 2.02 -17.45
N GLU A 149 -4.64 1.01 -17.58
CA GLU A 149 -4.32 0.35 -18.86
C GLU A 149 -5.57 -0.33 -19.46
N LEU A 150 -6.33 -1.07 -18.66
CA LEU A 150 -7.55 -1.77 -19.11
C LEU A 150 -8.62 -0.80 -19.60
N LEU A 151 -8.68 0.40 -19.04
CA LEU A 151 -9.59 1.47 -19.49
C LEU A 151 -9.03 2.32 -20.63
N GLY A 152 -8.00 1.81 -21.34
CA GLY A 152 -7.40 2.42 -22.52
C GLY A 152 -6.55 3.64 -22.20
N SER A 153 -6.00 3.73 -20.99
CA SER A 153 -5.13 4.82 -20.53
C SER A 153 -5.78 6.21 -20.62
N LYS A 154 -7.10 6.27 -20.46
CA LYS A 154 -7.91 7.47 -20.70
C LYS A 154 -8.60 7.99 -19.43
N TRP A 155 -9.11 7.10 -18.59
CA TRP A 155 -9.94 7.47 -17.46
C TRP A 155 -9.14 7.49 -16.16
N ALA A 156 -9.58 8.32 -15.20
CA ALA A 156 -8.96 8.41 -13.90
C ALA A 156 -9.12 7.10 -13.12
N VAL A 157 -8.00 6.52 -12.69
CA VAL A 157 -7.97 5.36 -11.78
C VAL A 157 -6.99 5.66 -10.66
N VAL A 158 -7.48 5.60 -9.43
CA VAL A 158 -6.71 5.88 -8.21
C VAL A 158 -6.86 4.72 -7.23
N SER A 159 -5.97 4.61 -6.26
CA SER A 159 -6.17 3.65 -5.18
C SER A 159 -6.18 4.29 -3.80
N ILE A 160 -6.83 3.60 -2.85
CA ILE A 160 -6.70 3.93 -1.44
C ILE A 160 -5.26 3.68 -0.97
N LYS A 161 -4.88 4.29 0.15
CA LYS A 161 -3.49 4.34 0.62
C LYS A 161 -3.09 3.16 1.50
N ARG A 162 -4.04 2.69 2.33
CA ARG A 162 -3.77 1.84 3.50
C ARG A 162 -4.50 0.50 3.47
N GLY A 163 -5.12 0.14 2.33
CA GLY A 163 -5.89 -1.09 2.15
C GLY A 163 -7.33 -0.99 2.66
N ALA A 164 -8.12 -2.05 2.40
CA ALA A 164 -9.59 -2.05 2.55
C ALA A 164 -10.09 -1.60 3.93
N ALA A 165 -9.42 -1.98 5.01
CA ALA A 165 -9.82 -1.61 6.38
C ALA A 165 -9.79 -0.10 6.64
N ALA A 166 -8.98 0.65 5.89
CA ALA A 166 -8.87 2.10 6.00
C ALA A 166 -9.60 2.87 4.88
N ALA A 167 -10.31 2.17 3.98
CA ALA A 167 -10.91 2.75 2.78
C ALA A 167 -11.81 3.96 3.09
N VAL A 168 -12.71 3.83 4.08
CA VAL A 168 -13.60 4.93 4.48
C VAL A 168 -12.82 6.17 4.92
N LYS A 169 -11.73 5.97 5.66
CA LYS A 169 -10.89 7.08 6.11
C LYS A 169 -10.16 7.72 4.94
N ASP A 170 -9.56 6.91 4.06
CA ASP A 170 -8.81 7.38 2.89
C ASP A 170 -9.69 8.18 1.92
N ILE A 171 -10.93 7.71 1.68
CA ILE A 171 -11.91 8.40 0.83
C ILE A 171 -12.37 9.71 1.48
N LYS A 172 -12.66 9.71 2.77
CA LYS A 172 -13.05 10.93 3.50
C LYS A 172 -11.95 12.00 3.48
N GLU A 173 -10.68 11.60 3.60
CA GLU A 173 -9.54 12.51 3.50
C GLU A 173 -9.37 13.14 2.09
N SER A 174 -9.98 12.55 1.07
CA SER A 174 -9.97 13.01 -0.34
C SER A 174 -11.35 13.34 -0.89
N LEU A 175 -12.32 13.62 0.00
CA LEU A 175 -13.74 13.74 -0.40
C LEU A 175 -13.97 14.87 -1.41
N GLU A 176 -13.32 16.02 -1.23
CA GLU A 176 -13.41 17.15 -2.15
C GLU A 176 -13.02 16.75 -3.58
N TYR A 177 -11.96 15.99 -3.74
CA TYR A 177 -11.55 15.44 -5.04
C TYR A 177 -12.53 14.40 -5.59
N VAL A 178 -13.08 13.56 -4.72
CA VAL A 178 -13.99 12.46 -5.14
C VAL A 178 -15.34 12.99 -5.59
N GLU A 179 -15.81 14.10 -5.02
CA GLU A 179 -17.11 14.73 -5.30
C GLU A 179 -17.03 15.81 -6.39
N SER A 180 -15.83 16.15 -6.86
CA SER A 180 -15.64 17.10 -7.96
C SER A 180 -15.96 16.45 -9.32
#